data_745451dc1bb2d88f0aefeca4d68899db
#
_entry.id   745451dc1bb2d88f0aefeca4d68899db
#
_cell.length_a   1.000
_cell.length_b   1.000
_cell.length_c   1.000
_cell.angle_alpha   90.00
_cell.angle_beta   90.00
_cell.angle_gamma   90.00
#
_symmetry.space_group_name_H-M   'P 1'
#
loop_
_entity.id
_entity.type
_entity.pdbx_description
1 polymer ?
#
loop_
_entity_poly.entity_id
_entity_poly.type
_entity_poly.pdbx_seq_one_letter_code
_entity_poly.pdbx_strand_id
1 'polypeptide(L)'
;MAEWTFAQSDPADELALLHFFSINKRQGEKTIEFRITVREYATPNHLHMRFFAEADKQTNQSTAAYTPSGWGSTLLQALADCLKAIHRFPYEGA
;
A
#
# COMPACT_ATOMS: atom_id res chain seq x y z
N MET A 1 -11.80 -13.13 -13.46
CA MET A 1 -12.04 -12.65 -12.09
C MET A 1 -11.98 -13.85 -11.15
N ALA A 2 -11.30 -13.71 -10.01
CA ALA A 2 -11.17 -14.80 -9.06
C ALA A 2 -12.50 -15.07 -8.36
N GLU A 3 -12.78 -16.34 -8.09
CA GLU A 3 -14.08 -16.72 -7.53
C GLU A 3 -14.33 -16.19 -6.11
N TRP A 4 -13.25 -15.93 -5.33
CA TRP A 4 -13.41 -15.43 -3.96
C TRP A 4 -14.14 -14.10 -3.90
N THR A 5 -14.11 -13.31 -4.98
CA THR A 5 -14.78 -12.01 -5.02
C THR A 5 -16.29 -12.14 -4.89
N PHE A 6 -16.84 -13.31 -5.22
CA PHE A 6 -18.28 -13.54 -5.11
C PHE A 6 -18.75 -13.85 -3.70
N ALA A 7 -17.81 -14.00 -2.76
CA ALA A 7 -18.17 -14.22 -1.36
C ALA A 7 -18.74 -12.98 -0.69
N GLN A 8 -18.44 -11.79 -1.25
CA GLN A 8 -18.94 -10.55 -0.69
C GLN A 8 -20.43 -10.41 -0.98
N SER A 9 -21.24 -10.40 0.08
CA SER A 9 -22.68 -10.23 -0.03
C SER A 9 -23.12 -8.79 0.27
N ASP A 10 -22.34 -8.07 1.08
CA ASP A 10 -22.63 -6.68 1.44
C ASP A 10 -21.45 -5.81 0.97
N PRO A 11 -21.69 -4.84 0.06
CA PRO A 11 -20.61 -3.96 -0.41
C PRO A 11 -19.91 -3.19 0.70
N ALA A 12 -20.58 -2.94 1.83
CA ALA A 12 -19.99 -2.22 2.95
C ALA A 12 -18.91 -3.03 3.66
N ASP A 13 -18.85 -4.35 3.45
CA ASP A 13 -17.84 -5.19 4.07
C ASP A 13 -16.45 -5.01 3.46
N GLU A 14 -16.39 -4.48 2.22
CA GLU A 14 -15.13 -4.20 1.53
C GLU A 14 -14.16 -5.39 1.53
N LEU A 15 -14.66 -6.55 1.13
CA LEU A 15 -13.85 -7.76 1.09
C LEU A 15 -12.61 -7.55 0.23
N ALA A 16 -11.45 -7.93 0.75
CA ALA A 16 -10.19 -7.80 0.03
C ALA A 16 -9.29 -9.00 0.30
N LEU A 17 -8.54 -9.37 -0.74
CA LEU A 17 -7.44 -10.30 -0.60
C LEU A 17 -6.20 -9.50 -0.24
N LEU A 18 -5.45 -9.95 0.76
CA LEU A 18 -4.27 -9.22 1.23
C LEU A 18 -3.01 -9.83 0.63
N HIS A 19 -2.17 -8.97 0.07
CA HIS A 19 -0.83 -9.33 -0.40
C HIS A 19 0.19 -8.59 0.46
N PHE A 20 1.24 -9.29 0.89
CA PHE A 20 2.24 -8.72 1.80
C PHE A 20 3.60 -8.67 1.13
N PHE A 21 4.25 -7.50 1.23
CA PHE A 21 5.58 -7.27 0.66
C PHE A 21 6.45 -6.56 1.69
N SER A 22 7.74 -6.63 1.48
CA SER A 22 8.71 -5.96 2.33
C SER A 22 9.82 -5.39 1.46
N ILE A 23 10.23 -4.17 1.77
CA ILE A 23 11.45 -3.60 1.18
C ILE A 23 12.34 -3.06 2.28
N ASN A 24 13.64 -3.05 2.01
CA ASN A 24 14.62 -2.45 2.89
C ASN A 24 15.13 -1.17 2.22
N LYS A 25 14.74 -0.03 2.77
CA LYS A 25 15.18 1.26 2.27
C LYS A 25 16.51 1.62 2.92
N ARG A 26 17.52 1.90 2.11
CA ARG A 26 18.79 2.40 2.62
C ARG A 26 18.73 3.90 2.75
N GLN A 27 19.09 4.39 3.93
CA GLN A 27 19.06 5.80 4.25
C GLN A 27 20.33 6.14 5.02
N GLY A 28 21.35 6.57 4.28
CA GLY A 28 22.68 6.71 4.85
C GLY A 28 23.24 5.36 5.26
N GLU A 29 23.63 5.22 6.51
CA GLU A 29 24.13 3.95 7.04
C GLU A 29 23.03 3.08 7.64
N LYS A 30 21.79 3.60 7.66
CA LYS A 30 20.65 2.88 8.22
C LYS A 30 19.92 2.13 7.13
N THR A 31 19.33 1.02 7.52
CA THR A 31 18.41 0.26 6.68
C THR A 31 17.08 0.18 7.40
N ILE A 32 16.03 0.68 6.75
CA ILE A 32 14.69 0.69 7.33
C ILE A 32 13.82 -0.27 6.53
N GLU A 33 13.24 -1.25 7.22
CA GLU A 33 12.30 -2.16 6.59
C GLU A 33 10.91 -1.53 6.56
N PHE A 34 10.31 -1.46 5.39
CA PHE A 34 8.92 -1.10 5.22
C PHE A 34 8.13 -2.34 4.80
N ARG A 35 7.10 -2.66 5.54
CA ARG A 35 6.17 -3.73 5.19
C ARG A 35 4.98 -3.11 4.51
N ILE A 36 4.59 -3.67 3.38
CA ILE A 36 3.52 -3.12 2.54
C ILE A 36 2.40 -4.12 2.46
N THR A 37 1.19 -3.69 2.79
CA THR A 37 0.00 -4.48 2.58
C THR A 37 -0.71 -3.94 1.35
N VAL A 38 -0.94 -4.80 0.36
CA VAL A 38 -1.74 -4.43 -0.80
C VAL A 38 -3.09 -5.13 -0.67
N ARG A 39 -4.14 -4.33 -0.65
CA ARG A 39 -5.51 -4.83 -0.62
C ARG A 39 -6.03 -4.94 -2.04
N GLU A 40 -6.41 -6.14 -2.42
CA GLU A 40 -7.08 -6.39 -3.70
C GLU A 40 -8.57 -6.50 -3.40
N TYR A 41 -9.32 -5.44 -3.67
CA TYR A 41 -10.74 -5.39 -3.32
C TYR A 41 -11.59 -6.22 -4.28
N ALA A 42 -12.59 -6.91 -3.72
CA ALA A 42 -13.56 -7.65 -4.52
C ALA A 42 -14.31 -6.71 -5.48
N THR A 43 -14.59 -5.49 -5.02
CA THR A 43 -15.26 -4.46 -5.81
C THR A 43 -14.33 -3.27 -5.98
N PRO A 44 -13.98 -2.89 -7.22
CA PRO A 44 -13.13 -1.71 -7.43
C PRO A 44 -13.85 -0.43 -7.01
N ASN A 45 -13.08 0.63 -6.74
CA ASN A 45 -13.66 1.93 -6.39
C ASN A 45 -14.26 2.61 -7.63
N HIS A 46 -14.81 3.82 -7.45
CA HIS A 46 -15.45 4.57 -8.53
C HIS A 46 -14.50 4.96 -9.67
N LEU A 47 -13.19 4.87 -9.45
CA LEU A 47 -12.18 5.12 -10.49
C LEU A 47 -11.69 3.82 -11.13
N HIS A 48 -12.39 2.70 -10.90
CA HIS A 48 -12.04 1.37 -11.39
C HIS A 48 -10.69 0.87 -10.89
N MET A 49 -10.24 1.39 -9.76
CA MET A 49 -9.02 0.92 -9.11
C MET A 49 -9.38 -0.12 -8.07
N ARG A 50 -8.72 -1.28 -8.16
CA ARG A 50 -9.01 -2.43 -7.32
C ARG A 50 -7.96 -2.63 -6.24
N PHE A 51 -6.76 -2.06 -6.42
CA PHE A 51 -5.62 -2.33 -5.55
C PHE A 51 -5.23 -1.08 -4.77
N PHE A 52 -5.05 -1.24 -3.46
CA PHE A 52 -4.54 -0.17 -2.60
C PHE A 52 -3.38 -0.70 -1.78
N ALA A 53 -2.21 -0.08 -1.94
CA ALA A 53 -0.99 -0.42 -1.21
C ALA A 53 -0.73 0.62 -0.13
N GLU A 54 -0.32 0.15 1.05
CA GLU A 54 -0.03 1.05 2.17
C GLU A 54 1.13 0.49 2.97
N ALA A 55 2.10 1.36 3.32
CA ALA A 55 3.22 0.98 4.14
C ALA A 55 2.84 1.00 5.63
N ASP A 56 3.60 0.25 6.44
CA ASP A 56 3.37 0.16 7.88
C ASP A 56 3.99 1.31 8.67
N LYS A 57 4.85 2.11 8.04
CA LYS A 57 5.57 3.20 8.70
C LYS A 57 5.35 4.51 7.97
N GLN A 58 5.29 5.59 8.73
CA GLN A 58 5.23 6.93 8.19
C GLN A 58 6.64 7.45 7.89
N THR A 59 6.74 8.38 6.96
CA THR A 59 7.97 9.11 6.66
C THR A 59 7.75 10.59 6.94
N ASN A 60 8.84 11.38 6.93
CA ASN A 60 8.79 12.84 7.11
C ASN A 60 8.10 13.25 8.43
N GLN A 61 8.31 12.47 9.49
CA GLN A 61 7.54 12.60 10.72
C GLN A 61 7.76 13.92 11.45
N SER A 62 8.96 14.51 11.32
CA SER A 62 9.31 15.73 12.04
C SER A 62 8.67 16.99 11.46
N THR A 63 8.23 16.95 10.20
CA THR A 63 7.63 18.10 9.53
C THR A 63 6.15 17.89 9.27
N ALA A 64 5.84 16.88 8.46
CA ALA A 64 4.47 16.53 8.12
C ALA A 64 4.41 15.02 7.90
N ALA A 65 3.92 14.29 8.88
CA ALA A 65 3.87 12.83 8.80
C ALA A 65 3.12 12.37 7.54
N TYR A 66 3.74 11.45 6.82
CA TYR A 66 3.24 10.98 5.53
C TYR A 66 3.22 9.45 5.52
N THR A 67 2.08 8.86 5.19
CA THR A 67 1.97 7.42 5.06
C THR A 67 2.11 7.04 3.59
N PRO A 68 3.21 6.38 3.20
CA PRO A 68 3.35 5.96 1.81
C PRO A 68 2.23 5.03 1.38
N SER A 69 1.61 5.33 0.26
CA SER A 69 0.50 4.54 -0.27
C SER A 69 0.43 4.66 -1.78
N GLY A 70 -0.41 3.83 -2.39
CA GLY A 70 -0.63 3.87 -3.82
C GLY A 70 -1.91 3.15 -4.20
N TRP A 71 -2.61 3.68 -5.19
CA TRP A 71 -3.78 3.06 -5.80
C TRP A 71 -3.44 2.63 -7.21
N GLY A 72 -4.07 1.56 -7.67
CA GLY A 72 -3.89 1.12 -9.04
C GLY A 72 -4.98 0.18 -9.51
N SER A 73 -5.08 0.06 -10.82
CA SER A 73 -5.97 -0.94 -11.44
C SER A 73 -5.30 -2.32 -11.50
N THR A 74 -4.00 -2.39 -11.22
CA THR A 74 -3.25 -3.64 -11.11
C THR A 74 -2.42 -3.65 -9.83
N LEU A 75 -2.04 -4.85 -9.39
CA LEU A 75 -1.16 -5.00 -8.23
C LEU A 75 0.16 -4.26 -8.46
N LEU A 76 0.74 -4.41 -9.65
CA LEU A 76 2.00 -3.75 -9.98
C LEU A 76 1.90 -2.23 -9.86
N GLN A 77 0.82 -1.65 -10.34
CA GLN A 77 0.61 -0.20 -10.30
C GLN A 77 0.56 0.33 -8.86
N ALA A 78 -0.27 -0.31 -8.03
CA ALA A 78 -0.43 0.12 -6.64
C ALA A 78 0.87 -0.05 -5.86
N LEU A 79 1.54 -1.19 -6.03
CA LEU A 79 2.80 -1.46 -5.35
C LEU A 79 3.89 -0.50 -5.79
N ALA A 80 4.03 -0.28 -7.11
CA ALA A 80 5.05 0.62 -7.63
C ALA A 80 4.86 2.06 -7.12
N ASP A 81 3.62 2.53 -7.07
CA ASP A 81 3.33 3.87 -6.56
C ASP A 81 3.65 3.98 -5.08
N CYS A 82 3.36 2.94 -4.31
CA CYS A 82 3.70 2.91 -2.89
C CYS A 82 5.21 2.94 -2.69
N LEU A 83 5.98 2.19 -3.49
CA LEU A 83 7.44 2.20 -3.40
C LEU A 83 8.00 3.57 -3.72
N LYS A 84 7.46 4.26 -4.74
CA LYS A 84 7.87 5.61 -5.04
C LYS A 84 7.57 6.55 -3.88
N ALA A 85 6.43 6.38 -3.24
CA ALA A 85 6.05 7.20 -2.10
C ALA A 85 6.99 6.98 -0.91
N ILE A 86 7.45 5.75 -0.67
CA ILE A 86 8.41 5.45 0.39
C ILE A 86 9.71 6.22 0.17
N HIS A 87 10.15 6.36 -1.09
CA HIS A 87 11.39 7.06 -1.41
C HIS A 87 11.24 8.57 -1.50
N ARG A 88 10.01 9.10 -1.42
CA ARG A 88 9.77 10.53 -1.55
C ARG A 88 10.33 11.34 -0.39
N PHE A 89 10.19 10.82 0.82
CA PHE A 89 10.64 11.51 2.04
C PHE A 89 11.48 10.57 2.88
N PRO A 90 12.40 11.11 3.71
CA PRO A 90 13.19 10.27 4.60
C PRO A 90 12.34 9.74 5.76
N TYR A 91 12.72 8.57 6.27
CA TYR A 91 12.16 8.04 7.50
C TYR A 91 12.86 8.73 8.67
N GLU A 92 12.09 9.37 9.54
CA GLU A 92 12.62 10.16 10.65
C GLU A 92 12.23 9.58 12.01
N GLY A 93 11.66 8.39 12.03
CA GLY A 93 11.34 7.70 13.25
C GLY A 93 12.60 7.23 13.99
N ALA A 94 12.44 6.96 15.27
CA ALA A 94 13.53 6.50 16.12
C ALA A 94 14.00 5.08 15.78
#